data_2fcc1ea1a2f4546ae4c55f333218da7d
#
_entry.id   2fcc1ea1a2f4546ae4c55f333218da7d
#
_cell.length_a   1.000
_cell.length_b   1.000
_cell.length_c   1.000
_cell.angle_alpha   90.00
_cell.angle_beta   90.00
_cell.angle_gamma   90.00
#
_symmetry.space_group_name_H-M   'P 1'
#
loop_
_entity.id
_entity.type
_entity.pdbx_description
1 polymer ?
#
loop_
_entity_poly.entity_id
_entity_poly.type
_entity_poly.pdbx_seq_one_letter_code
_entity_poly.pdbx_strand_id
1 'polypeptide(L)'
;PVRQAFCTRTAKAAARTRLHLPSDVPIFLVMSGSMGFGKLAVFAAELAIRCHNNEHIVIICGNNTKIKRILQNEFKFNKRVHVIGYTNQVSLFMDACDVIYTKPGGLTSTEALVKNIPIVHTAPIPGCEAANVAFFKKRHLSVSSKRLSKQIELGKIMIENKELNAEMIRAQRRERKPYAAIQIVGLLEELTHTDTTD
;
A
#
# COMPACT_ATOMS: atom_id res chain seq x y z
N PRO A 1 -11.31 10.91 -0.52
CA PRO A 1 -11.65 10.32 -1.82
C PRO A 1 -10.45 9.60 -2.43
N VAL A 2 -10.72 8.54 -3.21
CA VAL A 2 -9.73 7.79 -3.98
C VAL A 2 -10.07 7.86 -5.46
N ARG A 3 -9.08 7.58 -6.32
CA ARG A 3 -9.30 7.48 -7.77
C ARG A 3 -10.25 6.31 -8.07
N GLN A 4 -11.09 6.45 -9.10
CA GLN A 4 -12.09 5.45 -9.49
C GLN A 4 -11.51 4.03 -9.67
N ALA A 5 -10.30 3.91 -10.20
CA ALA A 5 -9.62 2.62 -10.36
C ALA A 5 -9.43 1.83 -9.05
N PHE A 6 -9.52 2.48 -7.88
CA PHE A 6 -9.42 1.80 -6.57
C PHE A 6 -10.80 1.38 -6.01
N CYS A 7 -11.89 1.90 -6.58
CA CYS A 7 -13.24 1.53 -6.16
C CYS A 7 -13.65 0.11 -6.60
N THR A 8 -13.00 -0.39 -7.66
CA THR A 8 -13.21 -1.76 -8.16
C THR A 8 -12.09 -2.69 -7.69
N ARG A 9 -12.38 -3.97 -7.59
CA ARG A 9 -11.42 -5.00 -7.18
C ARG A 9 -11.30 -6.09 -8.24
N THR A 10 -10.08 -6.40 -8.63
CA THR A 10 -9.76 -7.56 -9.47
C THR A 10 -9.42 -8.74 -8.54
N ALA A 11 -9.91 -9.93 -8.87
CA ALA A 11 -9.54 -11.15 -8.13
C ALA A 11 -8.01 -11.30 -8.13
N LYS A 12 -7.43 -11.68 -6.99
CA LYS A 12 -5.96 -11.77 -6.81
C LYS A 12 -5.29 -12.60 -7.90
N ALA A 13 -5.83 -13.79 -8.21
CA ALA A 13 -5.29 -14.66 -9.26
C ALA A 13 -5.28 -13.96 -10.64
N ALA A 14 -6.38 -13.32 -11.02
CA ALA A 14 -6.48 -12.58 -12.28
C ALA A 14 -5.52 -11.37 -12.31
N ALA A 15 -5.37 -10.65 -11.20
CA ALA A 15 -4.43 -9.55 -11.09
C ALA A 15 -2.97 -10.02 -11.25
N ARG A 16 -2.61 -11.14 -10.62
CA ARG A 16 -1.28 -11.76 -10.75
C ARG A 16 -0.99 -12.20 -12.18
N THR A 17 -1.94 -12.89 -12.83
CA THR A 17 -1.80 -13.29 -14.22
C THR A 17 -1.56 -12.08 -15.15
N ARG A 18 -2.35 -11.01 -15.00
CA ARG A 18 -2.22 -9.79 -15.81
C ARG A 18 -0.89 -9.04 -15.58
N LEU A 19 -0.31 -9.18 -14.40
CA LEU A 19 0.96 -8.55 -14.03
C LEU A 19 2.17 -9.50 -14.19
N HIS A 20 1.97 -10.71 -14.70
CA HIS A 20 2.99 -11.76 -14.84
C HIS A 20 3.70 -12.05 -13.50
N LEU A 21 2.94 -12.04 -12.40
CA LEU A 21 3.40 -12.39 -11.08
C LEU A 21 3.06 -13.85 -10.73
N PRO A 22 3.84 -14.52 -9.88
CA PRO A 22 3.57 -15.90 -9.48
C PRO A 22 2.24 -16.02 -8.73
N SER A 23 1.55 -17.17 -8.92
CA SER A 23 0.21 -17.42 -8.36
C SER A 23 0.24 -17.78 -6.87
N ASP A 24 1.21 -18.60 -6.44
CA ASP A 24 1.11 -19.41 -5.22
C ASP A 24 2.10 -19.03 -4.13
N VAL A 25 2.69 -17.83 -4.22
CA VAL A 25 3.66 -17.31 -3.24
C VAL A 25 3.17 -16.01 -2.64
N PRO A 26 3.59 -15.69 -1.41
CA PRO A 26 3.34 -14.38 -0.84
C PRO A 26 4.06 -13.28 -1.62
N ILE A 27 3.39 -12.14 -1.81
CA ILE A 27 3.94 -10.99 -2.53
C ILE A 27 3.81 -9.73 -1.69
N PHE A 28 4.95 -9.13 -1.36
CA PHE A 28 5.03 -7.82 -0.73
C PHE A 28 5.01 -6.71 -1.78
N LEU A 29 4.20 -5.69 -1.57
CA LEU A 29 4.22 -4.45 -2.33
C LEU A 29 4.95 -3.37 -1.53
N VAL A 30 5.97 -2.75 -2.11
CA VAL A 30 6.70 -1.63 -1.50
C VAL A 30 6.48 -0.37 -2.32
N MET A 31 5.93 0.67 -1.70
CA MET A 31 5.65 1.95 -2.35
C MET A 31 6.21 3.11 -1.54
N SER A 32 7.07 3.91 -2.16
CA SER A 32 7.73 5.05 -1.49
C SER A 32 6.99 6.38 -1.62
N GLY A 33 5.92 6.44 -2.43
CA GLY A 33 5.25 7.69 -2.80
C GLY A 33 6.07 8.54 -3.79
N SER A 34 5.50 9.69 -4.21
CA SER A 34 6.06 10.54 -5.27
C SER A 34 7.41 11.19 -4.92
N MET A 35 7.66 11.47 -3.63
CA MET A 35 8.88 12.15 -3.17
C MET A 35 10.04 11.21 -2.84
N GLY A 36 9.85 9.92 -3.04
CA GLY A 36 10.85 8.92 -2.70
C GLY A 36 10.93 8.67 -1.19
N PHE A 37 11.34 7.48 -0.89
CA PHE A 37 11.66 7.03 0.46
C PHE A 37 13.19 7.04 0.53
N GLY A 38 13.78 7.98 1.23
CA GLY A 38 15.24 8.18 1.22
C GLY A 38 16.08 6.95 1.61
N LYS A 39 15.41 5.92 2.14
CA LYS A 39 16.01 4.63 2.52
C LYS A 39 15.38 3.46 1.75
N LEU A 40 14.73 3.69 0.61
CA LEU A 40 14.05 2.63 -0.13
C LEU A 40 14.98 1.48 -0.52
N ALA A 41 16.20 1.79 -0.98
CA ALA A 41 17.18 0.77 -1.34
C ALA A 41 17.57 -0.09 -0.13
N VAL A 42 17.85 0.53 1.01
CA VAL A 42 18.16 -0.17 2.26
C VAL A 42 16.98 -1.02 2.72
N PHE A 43 15.76 -0.50 2.66
CA PHE A 43 14.56 -1.24 2.99
C PHE A 43 14.37 -2.46 2.09
N ALA A 44 14.53 -2.28 0.77
CA ALA A 44 14.38 -3.35 -0.21
C ALA A 44 15.44 -4.45 -0.03
N ALA A 45 16.69 -4.08 0.23
CA ALA A 45 17.78 -5.02 0.49
C ALA A 45 17.51 -5.84 1.77
N GLU A 46 17.15 -5.19 2.87
CA GLU A 46 16.82 -5.86 4.13
C GLU A 46 15.58 -6.77 3.98
N LEU A 47 14.56 -6.32 3.27
CA LEU A 47 13.38 -7.15 3.00
C LEU A 47 13.77 -8.38 2.18
N ALA A 48 14.57 -8.22 1.12
CA ALA A 48 15.01 -9.31 0.27
C ALA A 48 15.86 -10.35 1.03
N ILE A 49 16.75 -9.89 1.94
CA ILE A 49 17.55 -10.77 2.80
C ILE A 49 16.64 -11.59 3.74
N ARG A 50 15.55 -11.01 4.23
CA ARG A 50 14.65 -11.66 5.19
C ARG A 50 13.52 -12.48 4.55
N CYS A 51 13.36 -12.41 3.24
CA CYS A 51 12.43 -13.23 2.47
C CYS A 51 13.09 -14.57 2.12
N HIS A 52 12.87 -15.59 2.94
CA HIS A 52 13.47 -16.94 2.78
C HIS A 52 12.53 -17.98 2.18
N ASN A 53 11.21 -17.76 2.27
CA ASN A 53 10.18 -18.74 1.97
C ASN A 53 9.49 -18.46 0.61
N ASN A 54 10.27 -18.24 -0.44
CA ASN A 54 9.79 -17.93 -1.80
C ASN A 54 8.92 -16.67 -1.93
N GLU A 55 8.90 -15.79 -0.93
CA GLU A 55 8.18 -14.52 -1.04
C GLU A 55 8.74 -13.67 -2.18
N HIS A 56 7.87 -13.04 -2.93
CA HIS A 56 8.23 -12.06 -3.95
C HIS A 56 8.05 -10.64 -3.44
N ILE A 57 8.79 -9.71 -4.03
CA ILE A 57 8.76 -8.29 -3.67
C ILE A 57 8.52 -7.47 -4.94
N VAL A 58 7.46 -6.69 -4.95
CA VAL A 58 7.19 -5.70 -6.00
C VAL A 58 7.52 -4.32 -5.43
N ILE A 59 8.41 -3.59 -6.09
CA ILE A 59 8.84 -2.26 -5.66
C ILE A 59 8.41 -1.24 -6.71
N ILE A 60 7.49 -0.34 -6.36
CA ILE A 60 7.06 0.75 -7.25
C ILE A 60 7.82 2.02 -6.88
N CYS A 61 8.72 2.43 -7.76
CA CYS A 61 9.60 3.60 -7.59
C CYS A 61 8.94 4.92 -8.04
N GLY A 62 7.78 4.85 -8.74
CA GLY A 62 7.15 6.03 -9.33
C GLY A 62 8.09 6.73 -10.33
N ASN A 63 8.11 8.06 -10.28
CA ASN A 63 8.93 8.89 -11.17
C ASN A 63 10.43 8.94 -10.80
N ASN A 64 10.84 8.26 -9.72
CA ASN A 64 12.24 8.25 -9.30
C ASN A 64 13.06 7.25 -10.13
N THR A 65 13.49 7.69 -11.33
CA THR A 65 14.28 6.89 -12.25
C THR A 65 15.65 6.52 -11.71
N LYS A 66 16.25 7.37 -10.85
CA LYS A 66 17.55 7.13 -10.21
C LYS A 66 17.45 5.92 -9.28
N ILE A 67 16.48 5.91 -8.37
CA ILE A 67 16.31 4.79 -7.44
C ILE A 67 15.89 3.51 -8.16
N LYS A 68 15.06 3.62 -9.20
CA LYS A 68 14.71 2.48 -10.05
C LYS A 68 15.96 1.82 -10.63
N ARG A 69 16.87 2.60 -11.23
CA ARG A 69 18.13 2.07 -11.81
C ARG A 69 19.02 1.42 -10.76
N ILE A 70 19.15 2.02 -9.58
CA ILE A 70 19.93 1.44 -8.47
C ILE A 70 19.36 0.07 -8.10
N LEU A 71 18.05 -0.01 -7.85
CA LEU A 71 17.40 -1.25 -7.45
C LEU A 71 17.41 -2.31 -8.55
N GLN A 72 17.27 -1.92 -9.81
CA GLN A 72 17.40 -2.86 -10.94
C GLN A 72 18.80 -3.48 -11.05
N ASN A 73 19.84 -2.70 -10.78
CA ASN A 73 21.22 -3.21 -10.75
C ASN A 73 21.45 -4.11 -9.54
N GLU A 74 21.00 -3.69 -8.34
CA GLU A 74 21.13 -4.45 -7.09
C GLU A 74 20.48 -5.82 -7.19
N PHE A 75 19.26 -5.88 -7.76
CA PHE A 75 18.48 -7.11 -7.83
C PHE A 75 18.50 -7.77 -9.20
N LYS A 76 19.46 -7.44 -10.07
CA LYS A 76 19.57 -7.95 -11.45
C LYS A 76 19.43 -9.47 -11.57
N PHE A 77 19.97 -10.20 -10.61
CA PHE A 77 19.97 -11.66 -10.59
C PHE A 77 18.93 -12.27 -9.64
N ASN A 78 18.18 -11.43 -8.93
CA ASN A 78 17.14 -11.90 -8.00
C ASN A 78 15.75 -11.87 -8.66
N LYS A 79 15.34 -13.02 -9.21
CA LYS A 79 14.04 -13.17 -9.91
C LYS A 79 12.80 -12.93 -9.01
N ARG A 80 12.99 -12.87 -7.69
CA ARG A 80 11.88 -12.63 -6.74
C ARG A 80 11.61 -11.15 -6.50
N VAL A 81 12.48 -10.24 -6.98
CA VAL A 81 12.33 -8.80 -6.82
C VAL A 81 11.97 -8.15 -8.14
N HIS A 82 10.80 -7.54 -8.19
CA HIS A 82 10.24 -6.87 -9.37
C HIS A 82 10.30 -5.36 -9.18
N VAL A 83 11.20 -4.68 -9.88
CA VAL A 83 11.41 -3.23 -9.78
C VAL A 83 10.64 -2.50 -10.89
N ILE A 84 9.58 -1.80 -10.50
CA ILE A 84 8.66 -1.07 -11.38
C ILE A 84 8.93 0.43 -11.27
N GLY A 85 8.92 1.13 -12.37
CA GLY A 85 8.97 2.60 -12.41
C GLY A 85 7.60 3.22 -12.16
N TYR A 86 7.32 4.32 -12.89
CA TYR A 86 5.97 4.87 -12.93
C TYR A 86 5.00 3.88 -13.58
N THR A 87 3.83 3.74 -12.98
CA THR A 87 2.76 2.90 -13.52
C THR A 87 1.38 3.47 -13.15
N ASN A 88 0.43 3.35 -14.05
CA ASN A 88 -0.99 3.62 -13.81
C ASN A 88 -1.75 2.41 -13.24
N GLN A 89 -1.07 1.25 -13.11
CA GLN A 89 -1.66 -0.01 -12.65
C GLN A 89 -1.50 -0.24 -11.13
N VAL A 90 -1.26 0.80 -10.33
CA VAL A 90 -1.09 0.68 -8.87
C VAL A 90 -2.25 -0.05 -8.21
N SER A 91 -3.49 0.23 -8.64
CA SER A 91 -4.69 -0.45 -8.18
C SER A 91 -4.62 -1.96 -8.39
N LEU A 92 -4.14 -2.40 -9.56
CA LEU A 92 -3.99 -3.82 -9.90
C LEU A 92 -2.87 -4.48 -9.09
N PHE A 93 -1.75 -3.77 -8.86
CA PHE A 93 -0.69 -4.26 -7.96
C PHE A 93 -1.19 -4.44 -6.53
N MET A 94 -2.04 -3.54 -6.01
CA MET A 94 -2.65 -3.71 -4.70
C MET A 94 -3.60 -4.91 -4.64
N ASP A 95 -4.30 -5.24 -5.74
CA ASP A 95 -5.12 -6.45 -5.83
C ASP A 95 -4.29 -7.74 -5.90
N ALA A 96 -3.09 -7.68 -6.47
CA ALA A 96 -2.21 -8.84 -6.67
C ALA A 96 -1.39 -9.21 -5.42
N CYS A 97 -1.04 -8.22 -4.58
CA CYS A 97 -0.13 -8.40 -3.45
C CYS A 97 -0.86 -8.76 -2.16
N ASP A 98 -0.12 -9.26 -1.17
CA ASP A 98 -0.64 -9.73 0.11
C ASP A 98 -0.49 -8.70 1.23
N VAL A 99 0.57 -7.89 1.20
CA VAL A 99 0.87 -6.84 2.18
C VAL A 99 1.50 -5.66 1.45
N ILE A 100 1.16 -4.44 1.87
CA ILE A 100 1.81 -3.23 1.39
C ILE A 100 2.65 -2.58 2.47
N TYR A 101 3.90 -2.26 2.14
CA TYR A 101 4.75 -1.35 2.89
C TYR A 101 4.70 0.03 2.22
N THR A 102 4.26 1.01 2.95
CA THR A 102 4.19 2.39 2.45
C THR A 102 4.43 3.41 3.56
N LYS A 103 4.86 4.60 3.19
CA LYS A 103 4.83 5.71 4.13
C LYS A 103 3.37 6.07 4.46
N PRO A 104 3.08 6.62 5.64
CA PRO A 104 1.72 6.92 6.07
C PRO A 104 1.17 8.20 5.41
N GLY A 105 1.31 8.30 4.08
CA GLY A 105 0.73 9.38 3.28
C GLY A 105 -0.77 9.18 3.08
N GLY A 106 -1.54 10.26 3.06
CA GLY A 106 -3.00 10.20 2.98
C GLY A 106 -3.52 9.44 1.76
N LEU A 107 -2.99 9.71 0.56
CA LEU A 107 -3.49 9.09 -0.67
C LEU A 107 -3.24 7.58 -0.71
N THR A 108 -1.99 7.15 -0.64
CA THR A 108 -1.65 5.71 -0.76
C THR A 108 -2.26 4.88 0.36
N SER A 109 -2.29 5.41 1.60
CA SER A 109 -2.89 4.71 2.73
C SER A 109 -4.40 4.54 2.55
N THR A 110 -5.09 5.56 2.04
CA THR A 110 -6.54 5.49 1.77
C THR A 110 -6.84 4.57 0.58
N GLU A 111 -6.02 4.59 -0.47
CA GLU A 111 -6.13 3.67 -1.60
C GLU A 111 -5.97 2.21 -1.15
N ALA A 112 -4.95 1.92 -0.33
CA ALA A 112 -4.72 0.60 0.25
C ALA A 112 -5.87 0.16 1.18
N LEU A 113 -6.40 1.08 1.98
CA LEU A 113 -7.58 0.86 2.82
C LEU A 113 -8.79 0.43 1.99
N VAL A 114 -9.08 1.15 0.90
CA VAL A 114 -10.23 0.83 0.01
C VAL A 114 -10.03 -0.52 -0.68
N LYS A 115 -8.80 -0.87 -1.04
CA LYS A 115 -8.43 -2.16 -1.63
C LYS A 115 -8.44 -3.32 -0.64
N ASN A 116 -8.55 -3.05 0.67
CA ASN A 116 -8.45 -4.04 1.75
C ASN A 116 -7.18 -4.89 1.63
N ILE A 117 -6.04 -4.25 1.50
CA ILE A 117 -4.72 -4.88 1.60
C ILE A 117 -4.11 -4.56 2.97
N PRO A 118 -3.55 -5.54 3.69
CA PRO A 118 -2.85 -5.30 4.95
C PRO A 118 -1.75 -4.25 4.80
N ILE A 119 -1.76 -3.25 5.68
CA ILE A 119 -0.89 -2.08 5.59
C ILE A 119 0.15 -2.12 6.70
N VAL A 120 1.42 -2.04 6.32
CA VAL A 120 2.53 -1.75 7.22
C VAL A 120 3.04 -0.34 6.90
N HIS A 121 2.80 0.60 7.81
CA HIS A 121 3.35 1.93 7.66
C HIS A 121 4.82 1.96 8.06
N THR A 122 5.65 2.48 7.17
CA THR A 122 7.06 2.77 7.46
C THR A 122 7.18 4.01 8.32
N ALA A 123 8.42 4.38 8.72
CA ALA A 123 8.64 5.54 9.57
C ALA A 123 8.06 6.82 8.94
N PRO A 124 7.20 7.55 9.69
CA PRO A 124 6.59 8.78 9.20
C PRO A 124 7.61 9.91 9.08
N ILE A 125 7.37 10.80 8.14
CA ILE A 125 7.99 12.13 8.16
C ILE A 125 7.31 12.93 9.28
N PRO A 126 8.05 13.69 10.11
CA PRO A 126 7.46 14.53 11.15
C PRO A 126 6.37 15.47 10.60
N GLY A 127 5.33 15.69 11.38
CA GLY A 127 4.18 16.51 11.00
C GLY A 127 2.95 15.69 10.62
N CYS A 128 2.34 15.95 9.46
CA CYS A 128 1.05 15.38 9.05
C CYS A 128 1.05 13.85 8.95
N GLU A 129 2.19 13.22 8.63
CA GLU A 129 2.27 11.76 8.54
C GLU A 129 2.16 11.07 9.91
N ALA A 130 2.57 11.72 10.99
CA ALA A 130 2.42 11.19 12.34
C ALA A 130 0.93 11.09 12.74
N ALA A 131 0.12 12.08 12.38
CA ALA A 131 -1.31 12.07 12.61
C ALA A 131 -2.01 10.92 11.82
N ASN A 132 -1.58 10.70 10.59
CA ASN A 132 -2.08 9.57 9.79
C ASN A 132 -1.76 8.21 10.44
N VAL A 133 -0.52 8.02 10.93
CA VAL A 133 -0.16 6.79 11.68
C VAL A 133 -1.08 6.59 12.87
N ALA A 134 -1.28 7.65 13.69
CA ALA A 134 -2.13 7.58 14.87
C ALA A 134 -3.58 7.23 14.52
N PHE A 135 -4.13 7.86 13.47
CA PHE A 135 -5.48 7.58 12.98
C PHE A 135 -5.65 6.12 12.56
N PHE A 136 -4.76 5.62 11.70
CA PHE A 136 -4.83 4.25 11.17
C PHE A 136 -4.62 3.22 12.29
N LYS A 137 -3.65 3.45 13.18
CA LYS A 137 -3.35 2.54 14.30
C LYS A 137 -4.52 2.46 15.29
N LYS A 138 -5.10 3.60 15.69
CA LYS A 138 -6.23 3.66 16.63
C LYS A 138 -7.44 2.85 16.13
N ARG A 139 -7.60 2.71 14.83
CA ARG A 139 -8.72 2.01 14.18
C ARG A 139 -8.35 0.61 13.69
N HIS A 140 -7.16 0.11 14.02
CA HIS A 140 -6.66 -1.20 13.57
C HIS A 140 -6.59 -1.36 12.03
N LEU A 141 -6.39 -0.27 11.30
CA LEU A 141 -6.33 -0.25 9.83
C LEU A 141 -4.95 -0.53 9.28
N SER A 142 -3.93 -0.40 10.12
CA SER A 142 -2.52 -0.66 9.79
C SER A 142 -1.72 -0.99 11.04
N VAL A 143 -0.55 -1.58 10.81
CA VAL A 143 0.53 -1.68 11.81
C VAL A 143 1.68 -0.76 11.42
N SER A 144 2.51 -0.36 12.38
CA SER A 144 3.63 0.55 12.13
C SER A 144 4.77 0.35 13.12
N SER A 145 5.98 0.66 12.70
CA SER A 145 7.16 0.76 13.57
C SER A 145 8.13 1.81 13.07
N LYS A 146 8.91 2.40 13.97
CA LYS A 146 10.04 3.27 13.60
C LYS A 146 11.28 2.48 13.19
N ARG A 147 11.42 1.23 13.66
CA ARG A 147 12.57 0.35 13.37
C ARG A 147 12.32 -0.43 12.10
N LEU A 148 13.25 -0.36 11.14
CA LEU A 148 13.17 -1.04 9.85
C LEU A 148 12.95 -2.57 10.01
N SER A 149 13.77 -3.21 10.84
CA SER A 149 13.65 -4.65 11.09
C SER A 149 12.25 -5.05 11.60
N LYS A 150 11.66 -4.23 12.48
CA LYS A 150 10.30 -4.48 13.00
C LYS A 150 9.22 -4.22 11.96
N GLN A 151 9.41 -3.27 11.04
CA GLN A 151 8.49 -3.07 9.91
C GLN A 151 8.42 -4.33 9.04
N ILE A 152 9.58 -4.90 8.70
CA ILE A 152 9.66 -6.13 7.90
C ILE A 152 9.00 -7.31 8.63
N GLU A 153 9.32 -7.47 9.90
CA GLU A 153 8.70 -8.51 10.76
C GLU A 153 7.17 -8.39 10.80
N LEU A 154 6.65 -7.18 10.97
CA LEU A 154 5.20 -6.93 10.97
C LEU A 154 4.53 -7.38 9.67
N GLY A 155 5.16 -7.14 8.51
CA GLY A 155 4.60 -7.61 7.24
C GLY A 155 4.63 -9.13 7.10
N LYS A 156 5.67 -9.80 7.59
CA LYS A 156 5.72 -11.26 7.65
C LYS A 156 4.63 -11.83 8.55
N ILE A 157 4.44 -11.24 9.72
CA ILE A 157 3.34 -11.59 10.63
C ILE A 157 1.98 -11.45 9.94
N MET A 158 1.76 -10.40 9.12
CA MET A 158 0.51 -10.23 8.36
C MET A 158 0.27 -11.35 7.35
N ILE A 159 1.31 -12.01 6.84
CA ILE A 159 1.19 -13.17 5.94
C ILE A 159 0.95 -14.45 6.74
N GLU A 160 1.70 -14.65 7.81
CA GLU A 160 1.73 -15.89 8.59
C GLU A 160 0.54 -16.02 9.54
N ASN A 161 0.13 -14.92 10.18
CA ASN A 161 -1.00 -14.88 11.12
C ASN A 161 -2.30 -14.48 10.40
N LYS A 162 -3.05 -15.51 9.96
CA LYS A 162 -4.32 -15.33 9.24
C LYS A 162 -5.39 -14.60 10.07
N GLU A 163 -5.39 -14.76 11.38
CA GLU A 163 -6.36 -14.12 12.28
C GLU A 163 -6.11 -12.61 12.36
N LEU A 164 -4.87 -12.20 12.64
CA LEU A 164 -4.48 -10.78 12.69
C LEU A 164 -4.69 -10.08 11.34
N ASN A 165 -4.39 -10.79 10.24
CA ASN A 165 -4.68 -10.30 8.89
C ASN A 165 -6.20 -10.07 8.71
N ALA A 166 -7.02 -11.08 9.06
CA ALA A 166 -8.47 -11.00 8.94
C ALA A 166 -9.07 -9.89 9.81
N GLU A 167 -8.53 -9.65 11.02
CA GLU A 167 -8.94 -8.54 11.89
C GLU A 167 -8.69 -7.19 11.23
N MET A 168 -7.50 -6.97 10.68
CA MET A 168 -7.18 -5.74 9.96
C MET A 168 -8.11 -5.54 8.76
N ILE A 169 -8.33 -6.58 7.96
CA ILE A 169 -9.23 -6.52 6.80
C ILE A 169 -10.68 -6.22 7.22
N ARG A 170 -11.17 -6.81 8.32
CA ARG A 170 -12.49 -6.48 8.87
C ARG A 170 -12.58 -5.02 9.28
N ALA A 171 -11.56 -4.49 9.97
CA ALA A 171 -11.50 -3.10 10.35
C ALA A 171 -11.49 -2.17 9.13
N GLN A 172 -10.68 -2.49 8.12
CA GLN A 172 -10.61 -1.75 6.87
C GLN A 172 -11.95 -1.73 6.13
N ARG A 173 -12.68 -2.85 6.08
CA ARG A 173 -14.00 -2.95 5.45
C ARG A 173 -15.05 -2.05 6.11
N ARG A 174 -14.99 -1.86 7.43
CA ARG A 174 -15.88 -0.95 8.15
C ARG A 174 -15.59 0.51 7.89
N GLU A 175 -14.31 0.87 7.78
CA GLU A 175 -13.86 2.26 7.70
C GLU A 175 -13.72 2.80 6.26
N ARG A 176 -13.60 1.91 5.26
CA ARG A 176 -13.40 2.32 3.86
C ARG A 176 -14.60 3.08 3.30
N LYS A 177 -14.29 4.14 2.55
CA LYS A 177 -15.32 4.96 1.87
C LYS A 177 -14.94 5.12 0.38
N PRO A 178 -15.20 4.09 -0.45
CA PRO A 178 -14.78 4.12 -1.86
C PRO A 178 -15.48 5.24 -2.65
N TYR A 179 -16.69 5.61 -2.28
CA TYR A 179 -17.50 6.63 -2.96
C TYR A 179 -17.49 7.99 -2.25
N ALA A 180 -16.49 8.27 -1.41
CA ALA A 180 -16.42 9.52 -0.65
C ALA A 180 -16.46 10.78 -1.53
N ALA A 181 -15.94 10.74 -2.77
CA ALA A 181 -16.02 11.88 -3.70
C ALA A 181 -17.48 12.21 -4.05
N ILE A 182 -18.28 11.20 -4.38
CA ILE A 182 -19.71 11.37 -4.70
C ILE A 182 -20.49 11.89 -3.49
N GLN A 183 -20.19 11.35 -2.30
CA GLN A 183 -20.82 11.79 -1.06
C GLN A 183 -20.51 13.25 -0.73
N ILE A 184 -19.27 13.70 -0.98
CA ILE A 184 -18.88 15.11 -0.77
C ILE A 184 -19.62 16.03 -1.75
N VAL A 185 -19.71 15.64 -3.04
CA VAL A 185 -20.43 16.42 -4.05
C VAL A 185 -21.91 16.53 -3.67
N GLY A 186 -22.58 15.41 -3.33
CA GLY A 186 -23.98 15.43 -2.90
C GLY A 186 -24.22 16.34 -1.70
N LEU A 187 -23.34 16.31 -0.69
CA LEU A 187 -23.45 17.21 0.46
C LEU A 187 -23.29 18.70 0.06
N LEU A 188 -22.39 19.00 -0.86
CA LEU A 188 -22.23 20.37 -1.36
C LEU A 188 -23.45 20.85 -2.13
N GLU A 189 -24.06 19.99 -2.95
CA GLU A 189 -25.30 20.29 -3.66
C GLU A 189 -26.46 20.56 -2.70
N GLU A 190 -26.63 19.73 -1.66
CA GLU A 190 -27.63 19.94 -0.60
C GLU A 190 -27.45 21.31 0.10
N LEU A 191 -26.22 21.66 0.47
CA LEU A 191 -25.91 22.92 1.15
C LEU A 191 -26.16 24.15 0.25
N THR A 192 -25.89 24.05 -1.05
CA THR A 192 -26.14 25.17 -2.00
C THR A 192 -27.60 25.36 -2.34
N HIS A 193 -28.44 24.30 -2.26
CA HIS A 193 -29.87 24.41 -2.50
C HIS A 193 -30.63 24.97 -1.29
N THR A 194 -30.13 24.81 -0.06
CA THR A 194 -30.77 25.38 1.16
C THR A 194 -30.58 26.89 1.27
N ASP A 195 -29.52 27.49 0.65
CA ASP A 195 -29.27 28.93 0.68
C ASP A 195 -30.11 29.74 -0.36
N THR A 196 -30.91 29.09 -1.20
CA THR A 196 -31.75 29.77 -2.24
C THR A 196 -33.20 29.88 -1.89
N THR A 197 -33.61 29.60 -0.65
CA THR A 197 -35.02 29.62 -0.20
C THR A 197 -35.33 30.66 0.88
N ASP A 198 -34.54 31.76 0.99
CA ASP A 198 -34.88 32.93 1.81
C ASP A 198 -35.10 34.18 0.95
#